data_2244758780e2b41c4315e38401bbf1c6
#
_entry.id   2244758780e2b41c4315e38401bbf1c6
#
_cell.length_a   1.000
_cell.length_b   1.000
_cell.length_c   1.000
_cell.angle_alpha   90.00
_cell.angle_beta   90.00
_cell.angle_gamma   90.00
#
_symmetry.space_group_name_H-M   'P 1'
#
loop_
_entity.id
_entity.type
_entity.pdbx_description
1 polymer ?
#
loop_
_entity_poly.entity_id
_entity_poly.type
_entity_poly.pdbx_seq_one_letter_code
_entity_poly.pdbx_strand_id
1 'polypeptide(L)'
;MKSILNRTKNYFRCIGTVNEMNLKREDTEIMLKDEKGNDDHKESCERIYGTFTVRTDNGIITFNTYFTSLNQNPNKDGKHESKQWQMAEKMMDWIPEINGNGEAATLVNVEGRLDVNDYVGNDGEVKTGTRFTVSKASTKVNPDDPKGCSWSGNMFIKSIRHETRGTDGEETGRLIVDLYGANSKGECLPFKAIVEKDLAEDFEEIYSVNETVPMDIDVIARHVGETNNTSKKKAFGRGGSVAVNSGFDVTEMVIVGADEAIEEPEEEDEDGNVIENGYIDPDAMKAAIKERNKKLEEMKANGGTSTVTKKSGSIKEAKKKMGASGKRVEENPFDDEDDPF
;
A
#
# COMPACT_ATOMS: atom_id res chain seq x y z
N MET A 1 6.79 -26.22 2.18
CA MET A 1 5.67 -26.22 3.15
C MET A 1 4.48 -25.61 2.45
N LYS A 2 3.33 -26.27 2.47
CA LYS A 2 2.08 -25.63 2.00
C LYS A 2 1.81 -24.42 2.92
N SER A 3 1.39 -23.32 2.33
CA SER A 3 0.93 -22.15 3.07
C SER A 3 -0.15 -22.59 4.08
N ILE A 4 0.03 -22.19 5.34
CA ILE A 4 -0.87 -22.57 6.42
C ILE A 4 -2.11 -21.65 6.43
N LEU A 5 -1.99 -20.48 5.80
CA LEU A 5 -3.08 -19.51 5.72
C LEU A 5 -3.66 -19.46 4.31
N ASN A 6 -4.99 -19.57 4.23
CA ASN A 6 -5.71 -19.30 3.00
C ASN A 6 -5.76 -17.79 2.75
N ARG A 7 -5.81 -17.40 1.47
CA ARG A 7 -5.95 -16.00 1.10
C ARG A 7 -7.24 -15.43 1.64
N THR A 8 -7.14 -14.32 2.37
CA THR A 8 -8.33 -13.59 2.84
C THR A 8 -8.89 -12.67 1.76
N LYS A 9 -10.18 -12.36 1.86
CA LYS A 9 -10.79 -11.27 1.10
C LYS A 9 -10.03 -9.97 1.43
N ASN A 10 -9.59 -9.27 0.41
CA ASN A 10 -8.82 -8.04 0.54
C ASN A 10 -9.04 -7.24 -0.76
N TYR A 11 -9.92 -6.28 -0.69
CA TYR A 11 -10.37 -5.55 -1.86
C TYR A 11 -10.67 -4.09 -1.52
N PHE A 12 -10.11 -3.17 -2.26
CA PHE A 12 -10.48 -1.77 -2.17
C PHE A 12 -11.16 -1.29 -3.46
N ARG A 13 -12.01 -0.29 -3.30
CA ARG A 13 -12.59 0.50 -4.39
C ARG A 13 -12.46 1.97 -4.06
N CYS A 14 -11.97 2.75 -5.00
CA CYS A 14 -11.84 4.19 -4.88
C CYS A 14 -12.48 4.89 -6.07
N ILE A 15 -13.41 5.80 -5.82
CA ILE A 15 -14.00 6.69 -6.82
C ILE A 15 -13.54 8.11 -6.51
N GLY A 16 -13.05 8.80 -7.52
CA GLY A 16 -12.60 10.18 -7.35
C GLY A 16 -11.99 10.75 -8.62
N THR A 17 -11.46 11.95 -8.51
CA THR A 17 -10.84 12.67 -9.62
C THR A 17 -9.33 12.49 -9.57
N VAL A 18 -8.70 12.19 -10.70
CA VAL A 18 -7.24 12.07 -10.78
C VAL A 18 -6.61 13.41 -10.39
N ASN A 19 -5.80 13.40 -9.31
CA ASN A 19 -5.15 14.60 -8.81
C ASN A 19 -3.76 14.78 -9.42
N GLU A 20 -2.93 13.74 -9.42
CA GLU A 20 -1.56 13.75 -9.95
C GLU A 20 -1.24 12.43 -10.65
N MET A 21 -0.38 12.46 -11.67
CA MET A 21 0.05 11.30 -12.46
C MET A 21 1.56 11.25 -12.56
N ASN A 22 2.17 10.21 -11.98
CA ASN A 22 3.62 9.96 -12.02
C ASN A 22 3.91 8.57 -12.59
N LEU A 23 3.19 8.20 -13.66
CA LEU A 23 3.41 6.93 -14.35
C LEU A 23 4.50 7.06 -15.41
N LYS A 24 5.30 6.02 -15.54
CA LYS A 24 6.39 5.89 -16.52
C LYS A 24 6.20 4.63 -17.33
N ARG A 25 6.55 4.69 -18.62
CA ARG A 25 6.61 3.53 -19.54
C ARG A 25 8.06 3.31 -19.94
N GLU A 26 8.55 2.08 -19.84
CA GLU A 26 9.89 1.70 -20.25
C GLU A 26 9.98 0.22 -20.62
N ASP A 27 11.03 -0.14 -21.33
CA ASP A 27 11.36 -1.52 -21.65
C ASP A 27 11.92 -2.24 -20.42
N THR A 28 11.58 -3.51 -20.26
CA THR A 28 12.06 -4.38 -19.20
C THR A 28 12.17 -5.82 -19.69
N GLU A 29 12.84 -6.66 -18.92
CA GLU A 29 12.86 -8.11 -19.15
C GLU A 29 12.13 -8.82 -18.02
N ILE A 30 11.31 -9.80 -18.38
CA ILE A 30 10.68 -10.68 -17.40
C ILE A 30 11.08 -12.14 -17.64
N MET A 31 11.11 -12.92 -16.59
CA MET A 31 11.27 -14.36 -16.66
C MET A 31 9.90 -14.98 -16.91
N LEU A 32 9.71 -15.59 -18.07
CA LEU A 32 8.52 -16.36 -18.37
C LEU A 32 8.59 -17.72 -17.71
N LYS A 33 7.44 -18.30 -17.43
CA LYS A 33 7.30 -19.61 -16.82
C LYS A 33 6.53 -20.55 -17.76
N ASP A 34 6.89 -21.82 -17.73
CA ASP A 34 6.14 -22.87 -18.41
C ASP A 34 4.77 -23.11 -17.74
N GLU A 35 3.93 -23.96 -18.31
CA GLU A 35 2.62 -24.36 -17.78
C GLU A 35 2.72 -25.04 -16.39
N LYS A 36 3.89 -25.52 -16.02
CA LYS A 36 4.16 -26.15 -14.72
C LYS A 36 4.67 -25.14 -13.69
N GLY A 37 4.87 -23.88 -14.09
CA GLY A 37 5.36 -22.82 -13.21
C GLY A 37 6.88 -22.77 -13.04
N ASN A 38 7.66 -23.53 -13.84
CA ASN A 38 9.12 -23.45 -13.83
C ASN A 38 9.58 -22.27 -14.68
N ASP A 39 10.75 -21.70 -14.32
CA ASP A 39 11.39 -20.67 -15.14
C ASP A 39 11.77 -21.25 -16.51
N ASP A 40 11.31 -20.62 -17.59
CA ASP A 40 11.56 -21.02 -18.97
C ASP A 40 12.65 -20.16 -19.60
N HIS A 41 12.31 -18.94 -20.01
CA HIS A 41 13.28 -18.02 -20.59
C HIS A 41 12.94 -16.56 -20.23
N LYS A 42 13.91 -15.68 -20.48
CA LYS A 42 13.70 -14.22 -20.36
C LYS A 42 13.17 -13.68 -21.68
N GLU A 43 12.19 -12.79 -21.57
CA GLU A 43 11.64 -12.08 -22.72
C GLU A 43 11.55 -10.58 -22.45
N SER A 44 11.86 -9.79 -23.49
CA SER A 44 11.72 -8.34 -23.45
C SER A 44 10.25 -7.96 -23.54
N CYS A 45 9.82 -7.07 -22.68
CA CYS A 45 8.47 -6.53 -22.68
C CYS A 45 8.47 -5.08 -22.18
N GLU A 46 7.35 -4.39 -22.35
CA GLU A 46 7.18 -3.07 -21.79
C GLU A 46 6.58 -3.15 -20.39
N ARG A 47 6.88 -2.16 -19.55
CA ARG A 47 6.21 -1.95 -18.26
C ARG A 47 5.70 -0.52 -18.13
N ILE A 48 4.55 -0.38 -17.45
CA ILE A 48 4.02 0.88 -16.93
C ILE A 48 4.05 0.78 -15.41
N TYR A 49 4.73 1.69 -14.76
CA TYR A 49 4.89 1.69 -13.32
C TYR A 49 4.95 3.10 -12.75
N GLY A 50 4.77 3.23 -11.46
CA GLY A 50 4.82 4.49 -10.74
C GLY A 50 3.63 4.67 -9.83
N THR A 51 3.35 5.92 -9.50
CA THR A 51 2.25 6.30 -8.62
C THR A 51 1.31 7.27 -9.31
N PHE A 52 0.08 7.29 -8.86
CA PHE A 52 -0.87 8.37 -9.12
C PHE A 52 -1.73 8.60 -7.90
N THR A 53 -2.31 9.78 -7.81
CA THR A 53 -3.18 10.12 -6.70
C THR A 53 -4.59 10.43 -7.18
N VAL A 54 -5.58 10.07 -6.36
CA VAL A 54 -7.00 10.34 -6.61
C VAL A 54 -7.54 11.20 -5.47
N ARG A 55 -8.18 12.31 -5.82
CA ARG A 55 -8.90 13.15 -4.88
C ARG A 55 -10.30 12.59 -4.66
N THR A 56 -10.62 12.32 -3.41
CA THR A 56 -11.94 11.94 -2.92
C THR A 56 -12.52 13.03 -2.03
N ASP A 57 -13.74 12.85 -1.55
CA ASP A 57 -14.33 13.76 -0.56
C ASP A 57 -13.61 13.68 0.81
N ASN A 58 -12.92 12.56 1.06
CA ASN A 58 -12.18 12.28 2.29
C ASN A 58 -10.66 12.50 2.16
N GLY A 59 -10.20 13.20 1.11
CA GLY A 59 -8.81 13.55 0.90
C GLY A 59 -8.17 12.88 -0.32
N ILE A 60 -6.85 12.94 -0.40
CA ILE A 60 -6.07 12.44 -1.54
C ILE A 60 -5.45 11.09 -1.19
N ILE A 61 -5.73 10.08 -2.01
CA ILE A 61 -5.22 8.72 -1.81
C ILE A 61 -4.19 8.40 -2.89
N THR A 62 -3.05 7.83 -2.48
CA THR A 62 -1.96 7.43 -3.38
C THR A 62 -2.07 5.96 -3.75
N PHE A 63 -1.95 5.67 -5.05
CA PHE A 63 -1.99 4.33 -5.62
C PHE A 63 -0.68 3.98 -6.28
N ASN A 64 -0.26 2.73 -6.13
CA ASN A 64 0.92 2.18 -6.78
C ASN A 64 0.50 1.28 -7.94
N THR A 65 1.20 1.40 -9.05
CA THR A 65 0.98 0.60 -10.24
C THR A 65 2.25 -0.09 -10.69
N TYR A 66 2.11 -1.30 -11.19
CA TYR A 66 3.14 -2.03 -11.88
C TYR A 66 2.48 -3.02 -12.83
N PHE A 67 2.49 -2.71 -14.11
CA PHE A 67 1.91 -3.54 -15.16
C PHE A 67 2.97 -3.83 -16.22
N THR A 68 3.03 -5.07 -16.68
CA THR A 68 3.88 -5.50 -17.80
C THR A 68 3.01 -5.92 -18.97
N SER A 69 3.50 -5.73 -20.19
CA SER A 69 2.78 -6.16 -21.39
C SER A 69 2.66 -7.68 -21.50
N LEU A 70 3.55 -8.40 -20.83
CA LEU A 70 3.51 -9.86 -20.69
C LEU A 70 3.33 -10.27 -19.22
N ASN A 71 2.67 -11.38 -18.97
CA ASN A 71 2.58 -12.04 -17.67
C ASN A 71 3.67 -13.10 -17.52
N GLN A 72 4.21 -13.27 -16.32
CA GLN A 72 5.17 -14.36 -16.06
C GLN A 72 4.57 -15.74 -16.30
N ASN A 73 3.35 -15.99 -15.83
CA ASN A 73 2.66 -17.25 -16.02
C ASN A 73 1.80 -17.18 -17.29
N PRO A 74 1.73 -18.27 -18.06
CA PRO A 74 0.84 -18.32 -19.23
C PRO A 74 -0.63 -18.27 -18.78
N ASN A 75 -1.48 -17.73 -19.63
CA ASN A 75 -2.92 -17.80 -19.47
C ASN A 75 -3.44 -19.22 -19.85
N LYS A 76 -4.77 -19.41 -19.78
CA LYS A 76 -5.39 -20.72 -20.11
C LYS A 76 -5.15 -21.17 -21.57
N ASP A 77 -4.76 -20.25 -22.43
CA ASP A 77 -4.48 -20.51 -23.86
C ASP A 77 -2.97 -20.68 -24.12
N GLY A 78 -2.15 -20.78 -23.07
CA GLY A 78 -0.68 -20.92 -23.16
C GLY A 78 0.05 -19.62 -23.53
N LYS A 79 -0.65 -18.47 -23.59
CA LYS A 79 -0.08 -17.18 -23.95
C LYS A 79 0.27 -16.35 -22.75
N HIS A 80 1.31 -15.53 -22.85
CA HIS A 80 1.76 -14.62 -21.79
C HIS A 80 1.19 -13.20 -21.89
N GLU A 81 0.23 -12.94 -22.76
CA GLU A 81 -0.38 -11.61 -22.93
C GLU A 81 -1.05 -11.13 -21.63
N SER A 82 -0.75 -9.91 -21.23
CA SER A 82 -1.35 -9.29 -20.05
C SER A 82 -2.68 -8.62 -20.40
N LYS A 83 -3.78 -9.12 -19.84
CA LYS A 83 -5.11 -8.50 -19.96
C LYS A 83 -5.18 -7.09 -19.33
N GLN A 84 -4.31 -6.81 -18.38
CA GLN A 84 -4.27 -5.51 -17.69
C GLN A 84 -3.49 -4.45 -18.47
N TRP A 85 -2.72 -4.86 -19.48
CA TRP A 85 -1.88 -3.94 -20.25
C TRP A 85 -2.68 -2.85 -20.95
N GLN A 86 -3.77 -3.20 -21.66
CA GLN A 86 -4.63 -2.23 -22.33
C GLN A 86 -5.27 -1.21 -21.38
N MET A 87 -5.56 -1.63 -20.15
CA MET A 87 -6.02 -0.72 -19.10
C MET A 87 -4.90 0.23 -18.69
N ALA A 88 -3.69 -0.29 -18.46
CA ALA A 88 -2.54 0.50 -18.08
C ALA A 88 -2.18 1.58 -19.12
N GLU A 89 -2.25 1.22 -20.41
CA GLU A 89 -2.06 2.18 -21.50
C GLU A 89 -3.10 3.32 -21.46
N LYS A 90 -4.37 3.00 -21.22
CA LYS A 90 -5.44 4.01 -21.09
C LYS A 90 -5.26 4.90 -19.87
N MET A 91 -4.64 4.40 -18.79
CA MET A 91 -4.34 5.22 -17.61
C MET A 91 -3.32 6.31 -17.93
N MET A 92 -2.41 6.09 -18.87
CA MET A 92 -1.43 7.12 -19.29
C MET A 92 -2.08 8.35 -19.93
N ASP A 93 -3.31 8.21 -20.43
CA ASP A 93 -4.08 9.29 -21.07
C ASP A 93 -4.98 10.06 -20.09
N TRP A 94 -4.97 9.71 -18.80
CA TRP A 94 -5.78 10.41 -17.82
C TRP A 94 -5.29 11.83 -17.56
N ILE A 95 -6.24 12.75 -17.42
CA ILE A 95 -5.97 14.18 -17.20
C ILE A 95 -5.96 14.44 -15.69
N PRO A 96 -4.82 14.83 -15.08
CA PRO A 96 -4.77 15.15 -13.65
C PRO A 96 -5.27 16.57 -13.39
N GLU A 97 -5.74 16.87 -12.16
CA GLU A 97 -6.05 18.23 -11.69
C GLU A 97 -4.80 19.11 -11.72
N ILE A 98 -3.68 18.57 -11.24
CA ILE A 98 -2.38 19.23 -11.26
C ILE A 98 -1.80 19.11 -12.67
N ASN A 99 -1.45 20.22 -13.29
CA ASN A 99 -0.90 20.29 -14.65
C ASN A 99 -1.86 19.86 -15.79
N GLY A 100 -3.16 19.82 -15.54
CA GLY A 100 -4.17 19.48 -16.56
C GLY A 100 -4.41 20.56 -17.61
N ASN A 101 -3.61 21.62 -17.65
CA ASN A 101 -3.70 22.74 -18.63
C ASN A 101 -5.12 23.34 -18.76
N GLY A 102 -5.93 23.29 -17.71
CA GLY A 102 -7.29 23.80 -17.68
C GLY A 102 -8.35 22.84 -18.22
N GLU A 103 -7.97 21.64 -18.62
CA GLU A 103 -8.91 20.57 -18.94
C GLU A 103 -9.53 19.98 -17.68
N ALA A 104 -10.75 19.45 -17.81
CA ALA A 104 -11.41 18.78 -16.70
C ALA A 104 -10.66 17.50 -16.32
N ALA A 105 -10.30 17.36 -15.04
CA ALA A 105 -9.61 16.19 -14.57
C ALA A 105 -10.48 14.91 -14.70
N THR A 106 -9.82 13.79 -14.99
CA THR A 106 -10.50 12.53 -15.26
C THR A 106 -11.13 11.96 -13.97
N LEU A 107 -12.43 11.67 -14.01
CA LEU A 107 -13.13 10.93 -12.96
C LEU A 107 -12.88 9.42 -13.17
N VAL A 108 -12.48 8.71 -12.12
CA VAL A 108 -12.06 7.30 -12.19
C VAL A 108 -12.67 6.45 -11.09
N ASN A 109 -12.86 5.17 -11.39
CA ASN A 109 -13.03 4.09 -10.41
C ASN A 109 -11.77 3.21 -10.45
N VAL A 110 -11.09 3.08 -9.31
CA VAL A 110 -9.87 2.31 -9.13
C VAL A 110 -10.14 1.19 -8.14
N GLU A 111 -9.78 -0.02 -8.50
CA GLU A 111 -9.98 -1.21 -7.69
C GLU A 111 -8.69 -2.01 -7.57
N GLY A 112 -8.54 -2.68 -6.42
CA GLY A 112 -7.35 -3.49 -6.17
C GLY A 112 -7.31 -4.10 -4.79
N ARG A 113 -6.09 -4.24 -4.27
CA ARG A 113 -5.85 -4.82 -2.94
C ARG A 113 -4.85 -3.98 -2.16
N LEU A 114 -4.92 -4.10 -0.84
CA LEU A 114 -3.88 -3.61 0.03
C LEU A 114 -2.76 -4.65 0.11
N ASP A 115 -1.54 -4.18 -0.05
CA ASP A 115 -0.32 -4.94 0.20
C ASP A 115 0.51 -4.20 1.26
N VAL A 116 1.48 -4.88 1.83
CA VAL A 116 2.47 -4.28 2.72
C VAL A 116 3.83 -4.21 2.03
N ASN A 117 4.56 -3.16 2.32
CA ASN A 117 5.93 -2.98 1.87
C ASN A 117 6.83 -2.84 3.10
N ASP A 118 7.72 -3.80 3.28
CA ASP A 118 8.71 -3.77 4.35
C ASP A 118 10.04 -3.24 3.79
N TYR A 119 10.61 -2.25 4.47
CA TYR A 119 11.89 -1.66 4.07
C TYR A 119 12.68 -1.24 5.31
N VAL A 120 13.99 -1.14 5.16
CA VAL A 120 14.85 -0.59 6.20
C VAL A 120 14.96 0.91 5.97
N GLY A 121 14.54 1.69 6.97
CA GLY A 121 14.66 3.14 6.95
C GLY A 121 16.12 3.62 7.10
N ASN A 122 16.34 4.91 6.89
CA ASN A 122 17.68 5.54 7.06
C ASN A 122 18.20 5.41 8.50
N ASP A 123 17.31 5.22 9.47
CA ASP A 123 17.61 4.95 10.87
C ASP A 123 18.04 3.50 11.16
N GLY A 124 18.06 2.64 10.14
CA GLY A 124 18.37 1.21 10.26
C GLY A 124 17.23 0.37 10.83
N GLU A 125 16.08 0.95 11.11
CA GLU A 125 14.91 0.23 11.59
C GLU A 125 14.04 -0.27 10.43
N VAL A 126 13.41 -1.44 10.62
CA VAL A 126 12.45 -1.97 9.64
C VAL A 126 11.13 -1.25 9.79
N LYS A 127 10.64 -0.69 8.71
CA LYS A 127 9.34 -0.03 8.60
C LYS A 127 8.42 -0.84 7.71
N THR A 128 7.14 -0.86 8.05
CA THR A 128 6.09 -1.48 7.26
C THR A 128 5.14 -0.38 6.81
N GLY A 129 5.03 -0.20 5.50
CA GLY A 129 4.07 0.72 4.89
C GLY A 129 2.93 -0.05 4.24
N THR A 130 1.73 0.49 4.28
CA THR A 130 0.58 -0.02 3.52
C THR A 130 0.62 0.57 2.11
N ARG A 131 0.32 -0.25 1.12
CA ARG A 131 0.34 0.13 -0.29
C ARG A 131 -0.93 -0.33 -1.00
N PHE A 132 -1.58 0.60 -1.70
CA PHE A 132 -2.73 0.32 -2.56
C PHE A 132 -2.24 -0.13 -3.93
N THR A 133 -2.37 -1.42 -4.22
CA THR A 133 -1.95 -2.01 -5.50
C THR A 133 -3.14 -2.14 -6.43
N VAL A 134 -3.10 -1.42 -7.55
CA VAL A 134 -4.18 -1.38 -8.54
C VAL A 134 -4.24 -2.68 -9.33
N SER A 135 -5.44 -3.23 -9.48
CA SER A 135 -5.72 -4.39 -10.35
C SER A 135 -6.69 -4.07 -11.48
N LYS A 136 -7.58 -3.09 -11.26
CA LYS A 136 -8.52 -2.57 -12.25
C LYS A 136 -8.65 -1.07 -12.13
N ALA A 137 -8.92 -0.41 -13.26
CA ALA A 137 -9.21 1.00 -13.31
C ALA A 137 -10.12 1.32 -14.50
N SER A 138 -11.02 2.29 -14.35
CA SER A 138 -12.01 2.64 -15.36
C SER A 138 -12.43 4.10 -15.23
N THR A 139 -12.70 4.74 -16.37
CA THR A 139 -13.36 6.06 -16.45
C THR A 139 -14.89 5.94 -16.55
N LYS A 140 -15.42 4.71 -16.58
CA LYS A 140 -16.87 4.47 -16.59
C LYS A 140 -17.40 4.56 -15.16
N VAL A 141 -17.64 5.78 -14.71
CA VAL A 141 -18.13 6.12 -13.37
C VAL A 141 -19.37 6.94 -13.54
N ASN A 142 -20.40 6.67 -12.71
CA ASN A 142 -21.52 7.59 -12.61
C ASN A 142 -21.05 8.86 -11.87
N PRO A 143 -21.21 10.05 -12.44
CA PRO A 143 -20.80 11.31 -11.78
C PRO A 143 -21.46 11.55 -10.42
N ASP A 144 -22.62 10.95 -10.19
CA ASP A 144 -23.39 11.06 -8.95
C ASP A 144 -22.95 10.05 -7.86
N ASP A 145 -22.05 9.10 -8.19
CA ASP A 145 -21.50 8.17 -7.21
C ASP A 145 -20.66 8.95 -6.18
N PRO A 146 -20.77 8.63 -4.88
CA PRO A 146 -19.97 9.28 -3.85
C PRO A 146 -18.48 9.04 -4.10
N LYS A 147 -17.70 10.13 -4.00
CA LYS A 147 -16.23 10.08 -4.15
C LYS A 147 -15.60 9.66 -2.83
N GLY A 148 -15.17 8.44 -2.77
CA GLY A 148 -14.59 7.86 -1.56
C GLY A 148 -13.66 6.71 -1.89
N CYS A 149 -12.89 6.28 -0.90
CA CYS A 149 -12.08 5.07 -0.96
C CYS A 149 -12.50 4.15 0.18
N SER A 150 -12.99 2.98 -0.15
CA SER A 150 -13.36 1.95 0.80
C SER A 150 -12.53 0.68 0.59
N TRP A 151 -12.27 -0.01 1.67
CA TRP A 151 -11.60 -1.31 1.67
C TRP A 151 -12.44 -2.30 2.44
N SER A 152 -12.63 -3.49 1.91
CA SER A 152 -13.32 -4.58 2.60
C SER A 152 -12.46 -5.84 2.63
N GLY A 153 -12.55 -6.56 3.75
CA GLY A 153 -11.78 -7.79 3.90
C GLY A 153 -12.19 -8.61 5.11
N ASN A 154 -11.79 -9.89 5.12
CA ASN A 154 -11.88 -10.74 6.31
C ASN A 154 -10.60 -10.55 7.09
N MET A 155 -10.68 -9.94 8.28
CA MET A 155 -9.56 -9.52 9.08
C MET A 155 -9.50 -10.25 10.41
N PHE A 156 -8.33 -10.74 10.74
CA PHE A 156 -8.03 -11.29 12.06
C PHE A 156 -7.68 -10.16 13.02
N ILE A 157 -8.40 -10.05 14.12
CA ILE A 157 -8.16 -9.04 15.16
C ILE A 157 -7.00 -9.50 16.04
N LYS A 158 -5.88 -8.79 15.96
CA LYS A 158 -4.68 -9.09 16.75
C LYS A 158 -4.69 -8.40 18.10
N SER A 159 -5.09 -7.13 18.11
CA SER A 159 -5.19 -6.34 19.34
C SER A 159 -6.20 -5.21 19.17
N ILE A 160 -6.82 -4.84 20.29
CA ILE A 160 -7.69 -3.68 20.42
C ILE A 160 -7.10 -2.85 21.56
N ARG A 161 -6.93 -1.54 21.37
CA ARG A 161 -6.38 -0.64 22.39
C ARG A 161 -6.90 0.78 22.22
N HIS A 162 -7.04 1.51 23.32
CA HIS A 162 -7.43 2.92 23.27
C HIS A 162 -6.33 3.79 22.65
N GLU A 163 -6.75 4.72 21.77
CA GLU A 163 -5.83 5.70 21.21
C GLU A 163 -5.51 6.77 22.26
N THR A 164 -4.23 7.04 22.47
CA THR A 164 -3.77 8.13 23.35
C THR A 164 -3.04 9.17 22.52
N ARG A 165 -3.19 10.45 22.88
CA ARG A 165 -2.49 11.57 22.23
C ARG A 165 -1.76 12.42 23.26
N GLY A 166 -0.74 13.14 22.76
CA GLY A 166 0.07 14.03 23.57
C GLY A 166 1.07 13.31 24.48
N THR A 167 1.91 14.10 25.14
CA THR A 167 2.91 13.60 26.11
C THR A 167 2.28 13.09 27.39
N ASP A 168 1.07 13.54 27.71
CA ASP A 168 0.35 13.21 28.93
C ASP A 168 -0.52 11.95 28.78
N GLY A 169 -0.57 11.38 27.56
CA GLY A 169 -1.27 10.13 27.28
C GLY A 169 -2.79 10.23 27.41
N GLU A 170 -3.37 11.38 27.10
CA GLU A 170 -4.82 11.57 27.12
C GLU A 170 -5.51 10.66 26.10
N GLU A 171 -6.54 9.93 26.54
CA GLU A 171 -7.36 9.09 25.67
C GLU A 171 -8.24 9.95 24.75
N THR A 172 -8.23 9.62 23.48
CA THR A 172 -9.08 10.31 22.48
C THR A 172 -10.53 9.79 22.48
N GLY A 173 -10.74 8.63 23.10
CA GLY A 173 -11.97 7.85 23.03
C GLY A 173 -12.06 6.97 21.78
N ARG A 174 -11.09 7.02 20.89
CA ARG A 174 -10.99 6.15 19.68
C ARG A 174 -10.25 4.87 20.03
N LEU A 175 -10.47 3.81 19.25
CA LEU A 175 -9.69 2.58 19.35
C LEU A 175 -8.72 2.48 18.19
N ILE A 176 -7.59 1.87 18.46
CA ILE A 176 -6.63 1.39 17.48
C ILE A 176 -6.77 -0.13 17.43
N VAL A 177 -7.07 -0.67 16.26
CA VAL A 177 -7.20 -2.12 16.02
C VAL A 177 -6.08 -2.57 15.11
N ASP A 178 -5.22 -3.46 15.61
CA ASP A 178 -4.21 -4.11 14.79
C ASP A 178 -4.82 -5.35 14.13
N LEU A 179 -4.88 -5.33 12.80
CA LEU A 179 -5.53 -6.32 11.95
C LEU A 179 -4.51 -7.12 11.15
N TYR A 180 -4.84 -8.36 10.84
CA TYR A 180 -4.06 -9.19 9.94
C TYR A 180 -4.93 -9.84 8.88
N GLY A 181 -4.48 -9.77 7.63
CA GLY A 181 -4.98 -10.58 6.52
C GLY A 181 -3.93 -11.57 6.05
N ALA A 182 -4.24 -12.32 5.00
CA ALA A 182 -3.31 -13.21 4.32
C ALA A 182 -3.31 -12.99 2.81
N ASN A 183 -2.13 -13.04 2.19
CA ASN A 183 -2.01 -12.98 0.74
C ASN A 183 -2.13 -14.39 0.11
N SER A 184 -2.06 -14.47 -1.22
CA SER A 184 -2.13 -15.74 -1.97
C SER A 184 -0.95 -16.69 -1.73
N LYS A 185 0.10 -16.23 -1.06
CA LYS A 185 1.25 -17.06 -0.65
C LYS A 185 1.12 -17.51 0.80
N GLY A 186 0.03 -17.15 1.51
CA GLY A 186 -0.19 -17.40 2.92
C GLY A 186 0.72 -16.62 3.85
N GLU A 187 1.25 -15.50 3.38
CA GLU A 187 2.02 -14.57 4.22
C GLU A 187 1.05 -13.63 4.91
N CYS A 188 1.26 -13.36 6.19
CA CYS A 188 0.42 -12.43 6.92
C CYS A 188 0.70 -10.98 6.52
N LEU A 189 -0.38 -10.21 6.37
CA LEU A 189 -0.37 -8.80 6.02
C LEU A 189 -0.89 -8.00 7.22
N PRO A 190 -0.04 -7.26 7.95
CA PRO A 190 -0.46 -6.40 9.04
C PRO A 190 -1.09 -5.11 8.53
N PHE A 191 -2.20 -4.72 9.14
CA PHE A 191 -2.86 -3.45 8.93
C PHE A 191 -3.20 -2.81 10.28
N LYS A 192 -3.45 -1.52 10.28
CA LYS A 192 -3.91 -0.78 11.44
C LYS A 192 -5.16 -0.02 11.04
N ALA A 193 -6.21 -0.20 11.81
CA ALA A 193 -7.46 0.53 11.62
C ALA A 193 -7.85 1.27 12.90
N ILE A 194 -8.75 2.23 12.74
CA ILE A 194 -9.28 3.07 13.80
C ILE A 194 -10.78 2.80 13.91
N VAL A 195 -11.28 2.72 15.13
CA VAL A 195 -12.71 2.83 15.42
C VAL A 195 -12.97 4.20 16.01
N GLU A 196 -13.89 4.95 15.44
CA GLU A 196 -14.25 6.29 15.94
C GLU A 196 -14.93 6.17 17.32
N LYS A 197 -14.84 7.26 18.08
CA LYS A 197 -15.26 7.32 19.48
C LYS A 197 -16.71 6.88 19.73
N ASP A 198 -17.59 7.22 18.79
CA ASP A 198 -19.03 6.92 18.87
C ASP A 198 -19.36 5.43 18.66
N LEU A 199 -18.43 4.67 18.10
CA LEU A 199 -18.56 3.22 17.86
C LEU A 199 -17.62 2.38 18.77
N ALA A 200 -16.77 3.02 19.57
CA ALA A 200 -15.70 2.35 20.30
C ALA A 200 -16.24 1.36 21.35
N GLU A 201 -17.24 1.78 22.15
CA GLU A 201 -17.85 0.95 23.19
C GLU A 201 -18.54 -0.27 22.58
N ASP A 202 -19.35 -0.06 21.54
CA ASP A 202 -20.05 -1.15 20.84
C ASP A 202 -19.06 -2.14 20.20
N PHE A 203 -17.95 -1.63 19.64
CA PHE A 203 -16.92 -2.47 19.05
C PHE A 203 -16.22 -3.37 20.08
N GLU A 204 -15.89 -2.83 21.26
CA GLU A 204 -15.25 -3.61 22.33
C GLU A 204 -16.22 -4.61 22.99
N GLU A 205 -17.53 -4.33 22.98
CA GLU A 205 -18.55 -5.26 23.48
C GLU A 205 -18.78 -6.44 22.55
N ILE A 206 -18.72 -6.21 21.21
CA ILE A 206 -19.08 -7.21 20.21
C ILE A 206 -17.86 -8.06 19.80
N TYR A 207 -16.67 -7.46 19.67
CA TYR A 207 -15.52 -8.15 19.07
C TYR A 207 -14.36 -8.37 20.05
N SER A 208 -13.72 -9.53 19.89
CA SER A 208 -12.59 -9.95 20.72
C SER A 208 -11.33 -10.21 19.89
N VAL A 209 -10.19 -10.21 20.59
CA VAL A 209 -8.91 -10.59 19.96
C VAL A 209 -8.93 -12.06 19.55
N ASN A 210 -8.25 -12.38 18.46
CA ASN A 210 -8.17 -13.68 17.79
C ASN A 210 -9.44 -14.10 17.02
N GLU A 211 -10.39 -13.20 16.83
CA GLU A 211 -11.54 -13.42 15.94
C GLU A 211 -11.21 -13.01 14.51
N THR A 212 -11.88 -13.67 13.55
CA THR A 212 -11.88 -13.28 12.14
C THR A 212 -13.19 -12.58 11.83
N VAL A 213 -13.12 -11.34 11.41
CA VAL A 213 -14.30 -10.49 11.19
C VAL A 213 -14.28 -9.90 9.79
N PRO A 214 -15.38 -10.03 9.01
CA PRO A 214 -15.55 -9.27 7.78
C PRO A 214 -15.74 -7.79 8.14
N MET A 215 -14.91 -6.92 7.57
CA MET A 215 -14.93 -5.49 7.90
C MET A 215 -15.04 -4.64 6.64
N ASP A 216 -15.80 -3.55 6.77
CA ASP A 216 -15.82 -2.43 5.82
C ASP A 216 -15.10 -1.24 6.44
N ILE A 217 -14.14 -0.71 5.70
CA ILE A 217 -13.18 0.27 6.19
C ILE A 217 -13.10 1.42 5.20
N ASP A 218 -13.33 2.63 5.66
CA ASP A 218 -13.10 3.84 4.88
C ASP A 218 -11.64 4.27 4.98
N VAL A 219 -11.07 4.66 3.83
CA VAL A 219 -9.72 5.21 3.75
C VAL A 219 -9.83 6.72 3.69
N ILE A 220 -9.33 7.37 4.74
CA ILE A 220 -9.45 8.82 4.94
C ILE A 220 -8.06 9.43 5.01
N ALA A 221 -7.79 10.44 4.17
CA ALA A 221 -6.58 11.25 4.30
C ALA A 221 -6.89 12.49 5.14
N ARG A 222 -6.39 12.53 6.37
CA ARG A 222 -6.57 13.65 7.30
C ARG A 222 -5.33 14.51 7.29
N HIS A 223 -5.52 15.83 7.20
CA HIS A 223 -4.45 16.78 7.44
C HIS A 223 -4.22 16.91 8.95
N VAL A 224 -3.02 16.52 9.42
CA VAL A 224 -2.61 16.62 10.82
C VAL A 224 -1.60 17.75 10.94
N GLY A 225 -1.96 18.82 11.65
CA GLY A 225 -1.10 19.97 11.90
C GLY A 225 -1.88 21.27 12.01
N GLU A 226 -1.27 22.27 12.63
CA GLU A 226 -1.84 23.61 12.69
C GLU A 226 -1.46 24.42 11.44
N THR A 227 -2.47 25.00 10.78
CA THR A 227 -2.23 26.05 9.79
C THR A 227 -1.85 27.32 10.54
N ASN A 228 -0.59 27.46 10.89
CA ASN A 228 -0.10 28.68 11.51
C ASN A 228 0.01 29.79 10.47
N ASN A 229 -0.99 30.66 10.39
CA ASN A 229 -0.91 31.92 9.68
C ASN A 229 0.06 32.87 10.40
N THR A 230 1.36 32.62 10.30
CA THR A 230 2.36 33.57 10.78
C THR A 230 2.46 34.70 9.78
N SER A 231 1.74 35.80 10.06
CA SER A 231 2.00 37.07 9.40
C SER A 231 3.38 37.56 9.84
N LYS A 232 4.43 37.27 9.07
CA LYS A 232 5.73 37.96 9.24
C LYS A 232 5.54 39.40 8.85
N LYS A 233 5.40 40.32 9.83
CA LYS A 233 5.51 41.73 9.61
C LYS A 233 6.92 42.04 9.15
N LYS A 234 7.10 42.38 7.89
CA LYS A 234 8.36 42.97 7.43
C LYS A 234 8.49 44.38 8.01
N ALA A 235 9.68 44.70 8.48
CA ALA A 235 9.98 46.04 9.00
C ALA A 235 9.86 47.12 7.91
N PHE A 236 9.89 46.75 6.62
CA PHE A 236 9.71 47.62 5.46
C PHE A 236 9.18 46.83 4.25
N GLY A 237 8.19 47.40 3.51
CA GLY A 237 7.59 46.82 2.31
C GLY A 237 6.24 46.15 2.55
N ARG A 238 5.55 45.71 1.46
CA ARG A 238 4.27 44.99 1.55
C ARG A 238 4.46 43.67 2.28
N GLY A 239 3.86 43.53 3.45
CA GLY A 239 3.79 42.26 4.20
C GLY A 239 2.90 41.27 3.44
N GLY A 240 3.48 40.20 2.93
CA GLY A 240 2.74 39.06 2.48
C GLY A 240 2.59 38.07 3.65
N SER A 241 1.37 37.63 3.96
CA SER A 241 1.18 36.47 4.80
C SER A 241 1.59 35.23 3.99
N VAL A 242 2.68 34.59 4.38
CA VAL A 242 3.00 33.26 3.89
C VAL A 242 2.32 32.30 4.87
N ALA A 243 1.27 31.63 4.42
CA ALA A 243 0.74 30.48 5.15
C ALA A 243 1.81 29.37 5.10
N VAL A 244 2.47 29.14 6.22
CA VAL A 244 3.33 27.97 6.38
C VAL A 244 2.40 26.84 6.84
N ASN A 245 2.01 25.97 5.92
CA ASN A 245 1.36 24.73 6.29
C ASN A 245 2.42 23.85 6.98
N SER A 246 2.39 23.81 8.29
CA SER A 246 3.24 22.94 9.10
C SER A 246 2.53 21.62 9.44
N GLY A 247 1.73 21.09 8.51
CA GLY A 247 1.02 19.84 8.68
C GLY A 247 1.40 18.81 7.62
N PHE A 248 1.11 17.57 7.88
CA PHE A 248 1.28 16.46 6.95
C PHE A 248 -0.04 15.68 6.85
N ASP A 249 -0.26 15.07 5.70
CA ASP A 249 -1.43 14.24 5.48
C ASP A 249 -1.15 12.83 5.98
N VAL A 250 -2.06 12.30 6.82
CA VAL A 250 -2.03 10.93 7.32
C VAL A 250 -3.19 10.17 6.72
N THR A 251 -2.91 9.05 6.10
CA THR A 251 -3.96 8.13 5.66
C THR A 251 -4.36 7.24 6.82
N GLU A 252 -5.59 7.38 7.27
CA GLU A 252 -6.21 6.53 8.29
C GLU A 252 -7.18 5.54 7.64
N MET A 253 -7.24 4.32 8.17
CA MET A 253 -8.23 3.32 7.85
C MET A 253 -9.25 3.30 8.97
N VAL A 254 -10.49 3.69 8.70
CA VAL A 254 -11.55 3.82 9.70
C VAL A 254 -12.57 2.71 9.50
N ILE A 255 -12.78 1.86 10.50
CA ILE A 255 -13.80 0.81 10.49
C ILE A 255 -15.15 1.51 10.56
N VAL A 256 -15.97 1.33 9.53
CA VAL A 256 -17.32 1.92 9.41
C VAL A 256 -18.42 0.88 9.51
N GLY A 257 -18.07 -0.41 9.37
CA GLY A 257 -18.97 -1.54 9.52
C GLY A 257 -18.20 -2.82 9.72
N ALA A 258 -18.83 -3.77 10.38
CA ALA A 258 -18.30 -5.12 10.53
C ALA A 258 -19.47 -6.09 10.71
N ASP A 259 -19.33 -7.30 10.13
CA ASP A 259 -20.32 -8.37 10.28
C ASP A 259 -20.01 -9.22 11.51
N GLU A 260 -20.81 -10.25 11.78
CA GLU A 260 -20.55 -11.23 12.83
C GLU A 260 -19.19 -11.92 12.58
N ALA A 261 -18.51 -12.27 13.69
CA ALA A 261 -17.26 -13.02 13.61
C ALA A 261 -17.48 -14.35 12.86
N ILE A 262 -16.52 -14.68 11.98
CA ILE A 262 -16.58 -15.92 11.21
C ILE A 262 -16.15 -17.06 12.13
N GLU A 263 -17.04 -18.03 12.32
CA GLU A 263 -16.77 -19.25 13.10
C GLU A 263 -15.91 -20.24 12.31
N GLU A 264 -15.21 -21.09 13.04
CA GLU A 264 -14.47 -22.22 12.44
C GLU A 264 -15.46 -23.11 11.67
N PRO A 265 -15.16 -23.46 10.40
CA PRO A 265 -16.08 -24.26 9.61
C PRO A 265 -16.19 -25.68 10.18
N GLU A 266 -17.42 -26.10 10.46
CA GLU A 266 -17.74 -27.45 10.97
C GLU A 266 -17.93 -28.47 9.84
N GLU A 267 -18.14 -28.01 8.60
CA GLU A 267 -18.51 -28.87 7.47
C GLU A 267 -17.30 -29.13 6.55
N GLU A 268 -17.16 -30.37 6.15
CA GLU A 268 -16.30 -30.82 5.06
C GLU A 268 -17.16 -30.98 3.78
N ASP A 269 -16.60 -30.73 2.62
CA ASP A 269 -17.23 -31.06 1.35
C ASP A 269 -17.30 -32.59 1.12
N GLU A 270 -17.99 -33.03 0.04
CA GLU A 270 -18.13 -34.45 -0.30
C GLU A 270 -16.76 -35.14 -0.52
N ASP A 271 -15.70 -34.39 -0.75
CA ASP A 271 -14.33 -34.85 -0.96
C ASP A 271 -13.48 -34.81 0.34
N GLY A 272 -14.06 -34.38 1.48
CA GLY A 272 -13.38 -34.27 2.77
C GLY A 272 -12.51 -33.05 2.93
N ASN A 273 -12.75 -31.98 2.11
CA ASN A 273 -12.06 -30.70 2.27
C ASN A 273 -12.93 -29.76 3.11
N VAL A 274 -12.28 -29.01 4.00
CA VAL A 274 -12.97 -27.97 4.79
C VAL A 274 -13.49 -26.89 3.87
N ILE A 275 -14.78 -26.53 4.00
CA ILE A 275 -15.40 -25.48 3.23
C ILE A 275 -14.78 -24.14 3.60
N GLU A 276 -14.15 -23.46 2.64
CA GLU A 276 -13.53 -22.15 2.87
C GLU A 276 -14.61 -21.07 3.09
N ASN A 277 -14.84 -20.67 4.33
CA ASN A 277 -15.71 -19.56 4.70
C ASN A 277 -14.97 -18.25 4.95
N GLY A 278 -13.64 -18.26 4.82
CA GLY A 278 -12.80 -17.09 5.09
C GLY A 278 -12.32 -16.98 6.54
N TYR A 279 -12.60 -17.98 7.38
CA TYR A 279 -12.04 -18.10 8.73
C TYR A 279 -10.52 -18.19 8.71
N ILE A 280 -9.90 -17.55 9.70
CA ILE A 280 -8.45 -17.60 9.91
C ILE A 280 -8.19 -18.29 11.24
N ASP A 281 -7.59 -19.47 11.19
CA ASP A 281 -7.15 -20.19 12.39
C ASP A 281 -6.16 -19.34 13.20
N PRO A 282 -6.45 -19.05 14.48
CA PRO A 282 -5.60 -18.25 15.35
C PRO A 282 -4.18 -18.78 15.51
N ASP A 283 -4.00 -20.10 15.54
CA ASP A 283 -2.67 -20.71 15.72
C ASP A 283 -1.86 -20.65 14.43
N ALA A 284 -2.50 -20.84 13.27
CA ALA A 284 -1.90 -20.63 11.96
C ALA A 284 -1.48 -19.15 11.79
N MET A 285 -2.32 -18.20 12.20
CA MET A 285 -1.98 -16.78 12.15
C MET A 285 -0.82 -16.43 13.08
N LYS A 286 -0.79 -16.96 14.30
CA LYS A 286 0.36 -16.77 15.23
C LYS A 286 1.67 -17.30 14.65
N ALA A 287 1.62 -18.48 13.98
CA ALA A 287 2.78 -19.05 13.30
C ALA A 287 3.26 -18.16 12.14
N ALA A 288 2.34 -17.64 11.32
CA ALA A 288 2.67 -16.75 10.20
C ALA A 288 3.25 -15.41 10.67
N ILE A 289 2.72 -14.82 11.75
CA ILE A 289 3.28 -13.62 12.40
C ILE A 289 4.71 -13.88 12.87
N LYS A 290 4.96 -15.02 13.51
CA LYS A 290 6.31 -15.40 13.97
C LYS A 290 7.29 -15.54 12.81
N GLU A 291 6.87 -16.17 11.71
CA GLU A 291 7.68 -16.29 10.50
C GLU A 291 7.97 -14.93 9.87
N ARG A 292 6.96 -14.05 9.80
CA ARG A 292 7.13 -12.67 9.34
C ARG A 292 8.16 -11.92 10.19
N ASN A 293 8.03 -11.94 11.51
CA ASN A 293 8.95 -11.25 12.41
C ASN A 293 10.40 -11.71 12.21
N LYS A 294 10.61 -13.03 12.02
CA LYS A 294 11.92 -13.57 11.68
C LYS A 294 12.47 -13.00 10.36
N LYS A 295 11.64 -12.89 9.31
CA LYS A 295 12.04 -12.28 8.04
C LYS A 295 12.41 -10.81 8.21
N LEU A 296 11.69 -10.06 9.05
CA LEU A 296 11.99 -8.65 9.35
C LEU A 296 13.32 -8.50 10.11
N GLU A 297 13.61 -9.38 11.08
CA GLU A 297 14.90 -9.41 11.78
C GLU A 297 16.05 -9.73 10.83
N GLU A 298 15.87 -10.71 9.94
CA GLU A 298 16.85 -11.03 8.91
C GLU A 298 17.08 -9.86 7.95
N MET A 299 16.01 -9.13 7.57
CA MET A 299 16.09 -7.93 6.74
C MET A 299 16.88 -6.82 7.44
N LYS A 300 16.63 -6.59 8.74
CA LYS A 300 17.37 -5.63 9.57
C LYS A 300 18.86 -6.01 9.65
N ALA A 301 19.17 -7.27 9.92
CA ALA A 301 20.54 -7.78 10.03
C ALA A 301 21.32 -7.64 8.72
N ASN A 302 20.67 -7.79 7.56
CA ASN A 302 21.28 -7.71 6.24
C ASN A 302 21.39 -6.27 5.71
N GLY A 303 21.09 -5.25 6.53
CA GLY A 303 21.20 -3.83 6.17
C GLY A 303 20.30 -3.42 5.00
N GLY A 304 19.06 -3.95 4.97
CA GLY A 304 18.05 -3.52 3.99
C GLY A 304 18.29 -3.93 2.54
N THR A 305 19.19 -4.87 2.29
CA THR A 305 19.31 -5.43 0.95
C THR A 305 18.09 -6.32 0.69
N SER A 306 17.02 -5.72 0.16
CA SER A 306 15.88 -6.44 -0.40
C SER A 306 16.41 -7.55 -1.30
N THR A 307 16.02 -8.80 -1.04
CA THR A 307 16.29 -9.95 -1.92
C THR A 307 15.42 -9.88 -3.17
N VAL A 308 15.42 -8.77 -3.86
CA VAL A 308 15.10 -8.72 -5.28
C VAL A 308 16.41 -9.00 -5.99
N THR A 309 16.62 -10.29 -6.28
CA THR A 309 17.60 -10.85 -7.22
C THR A 309 18.71 -9.90 -7.66
N LYS A 310 19.80 -9.81 -6.88
CA LYS A 310 21.09 -9.37 -7.41
C LYS A 310 21.71 -10.52 -8.24
N LYS A 311 21.32 -10.58 -9.51
CA LYS A 311 22.23 -10.98 -10.58
C LYS A 311 22.47 -9.78 -11.46
N SER A 312 23.26 -8.84 -11.01
CA SER A 312 24.01 -7.94 -11.89
C SER A 312 25.46 -7.94 -11.42
N GLY A 313 26.33 -8.24 -12.37
CA GLY A 313 27.73 -8.48 -12.15
C GLY A 313 28.48 -7.31 -11.51
N SER A 314 29.40 -7.72 -10.72
CA SER A 314 30.56 -7.03 -10.17
C SER A 314 30.91 -5.67 -10.80
N ILE A 315 30.52 -4.59 -10.12
CA ILE A 315 31.15 -3.26 -10.26
C ILE A 315 32.28 -3.08 -9.22
N LYS A 316 32.74 -4.15 -8.57
CA LYS A 316 33.85 -4.05 -7.60
C LYS A 316 35.24 -4.08 -8.19
N GLU A 317 35.43 -4.37 -9.48
CA GLU A 317 36.75 -4.38 -10.09
C GLU A 317 37.20 -3.08 -10.82
N ALA A 318 36.25 -2.14 -11.05
CA ALA A 318 36.60 -0.89 -11.74
C ALA A 318 37.21 0.22 -10.84
N LYS A 319 37.12 0.08 -9.51
CA LYS A 319 37.67 1.10 -8.58
C LYS A 319 39.12 0.90 -8.13
N LYS A 320 39.81 -0.09 -8.64
CA LYS A 320 41.23 -0.37 -8.24
C LYS A 320 42.28 0.11 -9.22
N LYS A 321 41.94 0.87 -10.25
CA LYS A 321 42.88 1.35 -11.28
C LYS A 321 42.82 2.83 -11.63
N MET A 322 42.34 3.72 -10.72
CA MET A 322 42.60 5.15 -10.88
C MET A 322 43.19 5.70 -9.59
N GLY A 323 44.55 5.78 -9.64
CA GLY A 323 45.32 6.42 -8.61
C GLY A 323 45.20 7.93 -8.63
N ALA A 324 45.28 8.46 -7.46
CA ALA A 324 45.66 9.81 -7.04
C ALA A 324 45.90 10.86 -8.12
N SER A 325 44.98 11.83 -8.21
CA SER A 325 45.33 13.23 -8.52
C SER A 325 44.24 14.11 -7.91
N GLY A 326 44.63 14.86 -6.88
CA GLY A 326 43.72 15.76 -6.15
C GLY A 326 43.26 16.91 -7.02
N LYS A 327 41.96 17.18 -6.93
CA LYS A 327 41.40 18.52 -7.00
C LYS A 327 40.07 18.51 -6.21
N ARG A 328 40.07 19.37 -5.22
CA ARG A 328 38.95 19.77 -4.41
C ARG A 328 37.85 20.28 -5.34
N VAL A 329 36.70 19.61 -5.37
CA VAL A 329 35.46 20.10 -5.98
C VAL A 329 34.58 20.57 -4.84
N GLU A 330 34.15 21.80 -4.94
CA GLU A 330 33.26 22.47 -4.01
C GLU A 330 31.94 21.68 -3.89
N GLU A 331 31.51 21.51 -2.66
CA GLU A 331 30.24 20.91 -2.30
C GLU A 331 29.09 21.77 -2.86
N ASN A 332 28.21 21.13 -3.60
CA ASN A 332 26.97 21.75 -4.07
C ASN A 332 25.95 21.70 -2.92
N PRO A 333 25.40 22.83 -2.43
CA PRO A 333 24.56 22.87 -1.24
C PRO A 333 23.11 22.44 -1.47
N PHE A 334 22.81 21.65 -2.50
CA PHE A 334 21.46 21.24 -2.87
C PHE A 334 21.25 19.72 -2.98
N ASP A 335 22.15 18.89 -2.42
CA ASP A 335 22.00 17.44 -2.43
C ASP A 335 21.43 16.86 -1.12
N ASP A 336 20.60 17.61 -0.41
CA ASP A 336 19.77 17.12 0.70
C ASP A 336 18.31 17.05 0.23
N GLU A 337 17.99 16.14 -0.67
CA GLU A 337 16.61 15.67 -0.86
C GLU A 337 16.39 14.46 0.05
N ASP A 338 15.97 14.73 1.27
CA ASP A 338 15.25 13.80 2.13
C ASP A 338 13.92 13.47 1.46
N ASP A 339 13.82 12.31 0.83
CA ASP A 339 12.56 11.77 0.31
C ASP A 339 11.88 10.94 1.43
N PRO A 340 10.77 11.42 2.01
CA PRO A 340 10.08 10.71 3.07
C PRO A 340 8.98 9.81 2.50
N PHE A 341 9.34 8.63 1.99
CA PHE A 341 8.37 7.57 1.72
C PHE A 341 8.83 6.22 2.23
#